data_125b8293579785350d67c729965df4d6
#
_entry.id   125b8293579785350d67c729965df4d6
#
_cell.length_a   1.000
_cell.length_b   1.000
_cell.length_c   1.000
_cell.angle_alpha   90.00
_cell.angle_beta   90.00
_cell.angle_gamma   90.00
#
_symmetry.space_group_name_H-M   'P 1'
#
loop_
_entity.id
_entity.type
_entity.pdbx_description
1 polymer ?
#
loop_
_entity_poly.entity_id
_entity_poly.type
_entity_poly.pdbx_seq_one_letter_code
_entity_poly.pdbx_strand_id
1 'polypeptide(L)'
;MARNRFKGLGVALVTPFTPDGEVDYPALKRLVNYQLDNGADFFCILATTGEAPCLTTEEKDRITETVKEINRGRLPILKYCGGNNTRAVVEEIKHTNWEGIDGILSICPYYNKPSQEGLYKH
;
A
#
# COMPACT_ATOMS: atom_id res chain seq x y z
N MET A 1 -7.29 16.69 -18.92
CA MET A 1 -6.22 16.49 -17.92
C MET A 1 -6.75 15.60 -16.80
N ALA A 2 -6.12 14.48 -16.55
CA ALA A 2 -6.47 13.69 -15.37
C ALA A 2 -6.22 14.55 -14.12
N ARG A 3 -7.24 14.74 -13.27
CA ARG A 3 -7.08 15.42 -11.98
C ARG A 3 -6.06 14.61 -11.18
N ASN A 4 -5.01 15.27 -10.68
CA ASN A 4 -4.10 14.64 -9.73
C ASN A 4 -4.89 14.31 -8.46
N ARG A 5 -5.23 13.03 -8.29
CA ARG A 5 -6.00 12.54 -7.14
C ARG A 5 -5.18 12.48 -5.85
N PHE A 6 -3.85 12.52 -5.97
CA PHE A 6 -2.91 12.42 -4.86
C PHE A 6 -2.30 13.78 -4.52
N LYS A 7 -3.15 14.75 -4.17
CA LYS A 7 -2.76 16.08 -3.76
C LYS A 7 -3.04 16.27 -2.28
N GLY A 8 -2.11 16.87 -1.55
CA GLY A 8 -2.24 17.15 -0.13
C GLY A 8 -1.43 16.20 0.76
N LEU A 9 -1.95 15.90 1.93
CA LEU A 9 -1.31 15.05 2.94
C LEU A 9 -1.58 13.56 2.63
N GLY A 10 -0.59 12.89 2.11
CA GLY A 10 -0.61 11.42 1.95
C GLY A 10 -0.04 10.74 3.18
N VAL A 11 -0.80 9.87 3.79
CA VAL A 11 -0.36 9.14 4.98
C VAL A 11 0.07 7.72 4.61
N ALA A 12 1.35 7.40 4.86
CA ALA A 12 1.83 6.03 4.82
C ALA A 12 1.37 5.32 6.10
N LEU A 13 0.37 4.45 5.97
CA LEU A 13 -0.19 3.74 7.11
C LEU A 13 0.79 2.69 7.65
N VAL A 14 0.95 2.67 8.98
CA VAL A 14 1.60 1.56 9.66
C VAL A 14 0.66 0.35 9.70
N THR A 15 1.21 -0.84 9.85
CA THR A 15 0.46 -2.04 10.16
C THR A 15 0.55 -2.31 11.66
N PRO A 16 -0.52 -2.15 12.43
CA PRO A 16 -0.50 -2.50 13.85
C PRO A 16 -0.42 -4.01 14.04
N PHE A 17 0.37 -4.43 15.03
CA PHE A 17 0.49 -5.82 15.43
C PHE A 17 0.07 -6.02 16.89
N THR A 18 -0.44 -7.20 17.19
CA THR A 18 -0.67 -7.66 18.56
C THR A 18 0.67 -7.98 19.23
N PRO A 19 0.70 -8.14 20.58
CA PRO A 19 1.91 -8.60 21.27
C PRO A 19 2.43 -9.95 20.79
N ASP A 20 1.56 -10.78 20.21
CA ASP A 20 1.92 -12.10 19.68
C ASP A 20 2.40 -12.04 18.23
N GLY A 21 2.48 -10.84 17.63
CA GLY A 21 2.98 -10.62 16.28
C GLY A 21 1.95 -10.77 15.15
N GLU A 22 0.69 -10.97 15.48
CA GLU A 22 -0.41 -11.03 14.52
C GLU A 22 -0.86 -9.60 14.12
N VAL A 23 -1.43 -9.44 12.92
CA VAL A 23 -1.99 -8.14 12.50
C VAL A 23 -3.20 -7.77 13.37
N ASP A 24 -3.14 -6.61 14.03
CA ASP A 24 -4.22 -6.06 14.84
C ASP A 24 -5.23 -5.30 13.97
N TYR A 25 -6.18 -6.00 13.38
CA TYR A 25 -7.21 -5.39 12.54
C TYR A 25 -8.12 -4.39 13.27
N PRO A 26 -8.52 -4.61 14.55
CA PRO A 26 -9.21 -3.58 15.32
C PRO A 26 -8.41 -2.29 15.47
N ALA A 27 -7.11 -2.36 15.73
CA ALA A 27 -6.25 -1.18 15.79
C ALA A 27 -6.10 -0.52 14.42
N LEU A 28 -5.96 -1.29 13.35
CA LEU A 28 -5.93 -0.78 11.98
C LEU A 28 -7.20 0.02 11.65
N LYS A 29 -8.37 -0.49 12.00
CA LYS A 29 -9.66 0.21 11.81
C LYS A 29 -9.69 1.55 12.56
N ARG A 30 -9.23 1.57 13.81
CA ARG A 30 -9.12 2.83 14.59
C ARG A 30 -8.16 3.82 13.95
N LEU A 31 -7.00 3.33 13.47
CA LEU A 31 -6.00 4.16 12.80
C LEU A 31 -6.56 4.81 11.54
N VAL A 32 -7.23 4.04 10.67
CA VAL A 32 -7.82 4.57 9.44
C VAL A 32 -8.87 5.65 9.76
N ASN A 33 -9.76 5.40 10.71
CA ASN A 33 -10.75 6.39 11.14
C ASN A 33 -10.07 7.65 11.70
N TYR A 34 -9.04 7.49 12.53
CA TYR A 34 -8.29 8.63 13.07
C TYR A 34 -7.71 9.51 11.96
N GLN A 35 -7.12 8.90 10.93
CA GLN A 35 -6.55 9.66 9.81
C GLN A 35 -7.64 10.36 8.97
N LEU A 36 -8.77 9.71 8.75
CA LEU A 36 -9.92 10.29 8.06
C LEU A 36 -10.46 11.52 8.79
N ASP A 37 -10.49 11.47 10.12
CA ASP A 37 -11.02 12.54 10.96
C ASP A 37 -10.02 13.69 11.16
N ASN A 38 -8.73 13.46 10.88
CA ASN A 38 -7.65 14.42 11.12
C ASN A 38 -6.98 14.95 9.84
N GLY A 39 -7.67 14.89 8.71
CA GLY A 39 -7.31 15.66 7.52
C GLY A 39 -6.29 15.00 6.59
N ALA A 40 -6.19 13.68 6.59
CA ALA A 40 -5.50 12.97 5.51
C ALA A 40 -6.23 13.22 4.18
N ASP A 41 -5.48 13.40 3.09
CA ASP A 41 -6.01 13.58 1.74
C ASP A 41 -5.94 12.31 0.90
N PHE A 42 -5.03 11.40 1.19
CA PHE A 42 -4.96 10.06 0.60
C PHE A 42 -4.16 9.10 1.47
N PHE A 43 -4.35 7.82 1.27
CA PHE A 43 -3.59 6.77 1.96
C PHE A 43 -2.54 6.12 1.05
N CYS A 44 -1.41 5.77 1.64
CA CYS A 44 -0.46 4.82 1.08
C CYS A 44 -0.42 3.58 1.98
N ILE A 45 -0.80 2.44 1.43
CA ILE A 45 -0.89 1.19 2.20
C ILE A 45 0.18 0.19 1.77
N LEU A 46 0.58 -0.66 2.71
CA LEU A 46 1.50 -1.78 2.48
C LEU A 46 2.87 -1.36 1.93
N ALA A 47 3.30 -0.13 2.18
CA ALA A 47 4.65 0.33 1.86
C ALA A 47 5.65 -0.08 2.96
N THR A 48 6.86 0.46 2.91
CA THR A 48 7.91 0.20 3.92
C THR A 48 7.43 0.53 5.33
N THR A 49 6.72 1.63 5.50
CA THR A 49 6.11 2.04 6.78
C THR A 49 5.09 1.03 7.29
N GLY A 50 4.37 0.37 6.38
CA GLY A 50 3.42 -0.70 6.68
C GLY A 50 4.05 -2.08 6.84
N GLU A 51 5.38 -2.17 6.85
CA GLU A 51 6.14 -3.41 7.06
C GLU A 51 5.76 -4.56 6.10
N ALA A 52 5.44 -4.21 4.84
CA ALA A 52 4.97 -5.17 3.84
C ALA A 52 5.84 -6.44 3.69
N PRO A 53 7.18 -6.40 3.81
CA PRO A 53 7.99 -7.62 3.74
C PRO A 53 7.72 -8.63 4.86
N CYS A 54 7.13 -8.18 5.97
CA CYS A 54 6.82 -9.02 7.14
C CYS A 54 5.43 -9.67 7.07
N LEU A 55 4.65 -9.39 6.01
CA LEU A 55 3.26 -9.81 5.86
C LEU A 55 3.12 -10.91 4.81
N THR A 56 2.25 -11.86 5.07
CA THR A 56 1.81 -12.84 4.06
C THR A 56 0.91 -12.19 3.01
N THR A 57 0.69 -12.88 1.90
CA THR A 57 -0.22 -12.38 0.85
C THR A 57 -1.64 -12.22 1.38
N GLU A 58 -2.12 -13.18 2.16
CA GLU A 58 -3.45 -13.17 2.78
C GLU A 58 -3.63 -11.99 3.74
N GLU A 59 -2.59 -11.68 4.54
CA GLU A 59 -2.60 -10.51 5.42
C GLU A 59 -2.65 -9.21 4.63
N LYS A 60 -1.85 -9.08 3.56
CA LYS A 60 -1.87 -7.91 2.68
C LYS A 60 -3.25 -7.69 2.05
N ASP A 61 -3.88 -8.75 1.57
CA ASP A 61 -5.21 -8.68 0.99
C ASP A 61 -6.24 -8.28 2.04
N ARG A 62 -6.20 -8.87 3.22
CA ARG A 62 -7.11 -8.54 4.31
C ARG A 62 -6.91 -7.11 4.85
N ILE A 63 -5.67 -6.63 4.94
CA ILE A 63 -5.36 -5.22 5.26
C ILE A 63 -5.98 -4.30 4.21
N THR A 64 -5.77 -4.60 2.93
CA THR A 64 -6.32 -3.82 1.81
C THR A 64 -7.85 -3.71 1.92
N GLU A 65 -8.54 -4.83 2.08
CA GLU A 65 -10.01 -4.85 2.23
C GLU A 65 -10.48 -4.11 3.48
N THR A 66 -9.76 -4.27 4.61
CA THR A 66 -10.08 -3.53 5.86
C THR A 66 -9.99 -2.02 5.67
N VAL A 67 -8.94 -1.54 5.00
CA VAL A 67 -8.80 -0.10 4.71
C VAL A 67 -9.90 0.38 3.76
N LYS A 68 -10.22 -0.36 2.70
CA LYS A 68 -11.31 -0.04 1.77
C LYS A 68 -12.66 0.02 2.47
N GLU A 69 -12.97 -0.95 3.33
CA GLU A 69 -14.21 -1.01 4.11
C GLU A 69 -14.41 0.24 4.98
N ILE A 70 -13.37 0.69 5.67
CA ILE A 70 -13.43 1.88 6.53
C ILE A 70 -13.41 3.16 5.71
N ASN A 71 -12.56 3.21 4.69
CA ASN A 71 -12.43 4.39 3.83
C ASN A 71 -13.71 4.69 3.02
N ARG A 72 -14.42 3.67 2.58
CA ARG A 72 -15.67 3.79 1.77
C ARG A 72 -15.53 4.73 0.57
N GLY A 73 -14.37 4.74 -0.07
CA GLY A 73 -14.09 5.60 -1.22
C GLY A 73 -13.95 7.10 -0.91
N ARG A 74 -13.84 7.50 0.36
CA ARG A 74 -13.70 8.91 0.76
C ARG A 74 -12.38 9.50 0.30
N LEU A 75 -11.28 8.77 0.44
CA LEU A 75 -9.94 9.20 0.06
C LEU A 75 -9.35 8.25 -0.98
N PRO A 76 -8.49 8.76 -1.88
CA PRO A 76 -7.72 7.90 -2.77
C PRO A 76 -6.78 6.97 -2.00
N ILE A 77 -6.57 5.77 -2.55
CA ILE A 77 -5.65 4.79 -1.98
C ILE A 77 -4.53 4.48 -2.98
N LEU A 78 -3.28 4.71 -2.57
CA LEU A 78 -2.08 4.16 -3.18
C LEU A 78 -1.76 2.83 -2.51
N LYS A 79 -1.68 1.74 -3.28
CA LYS A 79 -1.19 0.46 -2.77
C LYS A 79 0.25 0.24 -3.23
N TYR A 80 1.12 -0.10 -2.31
CA TYR A 80 2.48 -0.50 -2.67
C TYR A 80 2.45 -1.84 -3.42
N CYS A 81 3.17 -1.88 -4.52
CA CYS A 81 3.48 -3.09 -5.26
C CYS A 81 4.85 -2.90 -5.90
N GLY A 82 5.86 -3.52 -5.37
CA GLY A 82 7.22 -3.34 -5.85
C GLY A 82 8.18 -4.32 -5.23
N GLY A 83 9.37 -4.38 -5.80
CA GLY A 83 10.41 -5.29 -5.36
C GLY A 83 11.61 -5.24 -6.30
N ASN A 84 12.59 -6.07 -6.04
CA ASN A 84 13.79 -6.19 -6.86
C ASN A 84 13.78 -7.38 -7.84
N ASN A 85 12.67 -8.09 -7.93
CA ASN A 85 12.43 -9.16 -8.89
C ASN A 85 11.28 -8.75 -9.82
N THR A 86 11.60 -8.29 -11.02
CA THR A 86 10.65 -7.80 -12.01
C THR A 86 9.51 -8.80 -12.28
N ARG A 87 9.83 -10.07 -12.42
CA ARG A 87 8.82 -11.11 -12.68
C ARG A 87 7.82 -11.22 -11.52
N ALA A 88 8.31 -11.21 -10.28
CA ALA A 88 7.45 -11.29 -9.09
C ALA A 88 6.53 -10.06 -8.99
N VAL A 89 7.05 -8.86 -9.27
CA VAL A 89 6.26 -7.62 -9.28
C VAL A 89 5.17 -7.67 -10.37
N VAL A 90 5.51 -8.13 -11.58
CA VAL A 90 4.55 -8.28 -12.67
C VAL A 90 3.44 -9.27 -12.31
N GLU A 91 3.79 -10.41 -11.71
CA GLU A 91 2.79 -11.40 -11.27
C GLU A 91 1.92 -10.86 -10.13
N GLU A 92 2.49 -10.14 -9.16
CA GLU A 92 1.71 -9.48 -8.10
C GLU A 92 0.70 -8.50 -8.70
N ILE A 93 1.13 -7.66 -9.66
CA ILE A 93 0.24 -6.70 -10.33
C ILE A 93 -0.91 -7.42 -11.06
N LYS A 94 -0.63 -8.52 -11.75
CA LYS A 94 -1.65 -9.28 -12.49
C LYS A 94 -2.68 -9.95 -11.59
N HIS A 95 -2.28 -10.42 -10.42
CA HIS A 95 -3.14 -11.20 -9.53
C HIS A 95 -3.80 -10.36 -8.44
N THR A 96 -3.38 -9.11 -8.25
CA THR A 96 -3.99 -8.21 -7.27
C THR A 96 -5.35 -7.71 -7.76
N ASN A 97 -6.35 -7.74 -6.88
CA ASN A 97 -7.61 -7.03 -7.13
C ASN A 97 -7.40 -5.52 -6.91
N TRP A 98 -7.44 -4.75 -7.99
CA TRP A 98 -7.24 -3.30 -7.99
C TRP A 98 -8.53 -2.50 -7.79
N GLU A 99 -9.67 -3.15 -7.63
CA GLU A 99 -10.94 -2.45 -7.39
C GLU A 99 -10.84 -1.60 -6.10
N GLY A 100 -11.17 -0.31 -6.21
CA GLY A 100 -11.10 0.65 -5.10
C GLY A 100 -9.68 1.12 -4.76
N ILE A 101 -8.67 0.78 -5.58
CA ILE A 101 -7.31 1.29 -5.51
C ILE A 101 -7.09 2.30 -6.63
N ASP A 102 -6.56 3.46 -6.30
CA ASP A 102 -6.44 4.60 -7.23
C ASP A 102 -5.07 4.71 -7.88
N GLY A 103 -4.08 4.02 -7.35
CA GLY A 103 -2.73 4.03 -7.91
C GLY A 103 -1.78 3.04 -7.25
N ILE A 104 -0.67 2.80 -7.92
CA ILE A 104 0.40 1.92 -7.44
C ILE A 104 1.60 2.77 -7.02
N LEU A 105 2.13 2.50 -5.83
CA LEU A 105 3.45 2.98 -5.40
C LEU A 105 4.45 1.85 -5.63
N SER A 106 5.37 2.05 -6.57
CA SER A 106 6.44 1.08 -6.84
C SER A 106 7.80 1.66 -6.49
N ILE A 107 8.66 0.82 -5.94
CA ILE A 107 10.04 1.17 -5.60
C ILE A 107 10.99 0.70 -6.71
N CYS A 108 12.07 1.45 -6.93
CA CYS A 108 13.17 0.96 -7.77
C CYS A 108 13.76 -0.33 -7.18
N PRO A 109 14.23 -1.27 -8.01
CA PRO A 109 14.87 -2.48 -7.53
C PRO A 109 16.03 -2.15 -6.57
N TYR A 110 15.91 -2.64 -5.35
CA TYR A 110 16.92 -2.48 -4.31
C TYR A 110 17.90 -3.65 -4.32
N TYR A 111 19.05 -3.50 -3.64
CA TYR A 111 20.13 -4.48 -3.55
C TYR A 111 20.88 -4.69 -4.88
N ASN A 112 20.21 -4.99 -5.98
CA ASN A 112 20.78 -5.31 -7.30
C ASN A 112 21.41 -4.08 -7.99
N LYS A 113 21.07 -2.86 -7.60
CA LYS A 113 21.59 -1.58 -8.15
C LYS A 113 21.60 -1.56 -9.68
N PRO A 114 20.44 -1.68 -10.33
CA PRO A 114 20.38 -1.71 -11.80
C PRO A 114 20.83 -0.40 -12.42
N SER A 115 21.31 -0.45 -13.68
CA SER A 115 21.55 0.74 -14.50
C SER A 115 20.25 1.47 -14.82
N GLN A 116 20.33 2.69 -15.36
CA GLN A 116 19.14 3.44 -15.81
C GLN A 116 18.34 2.66 -16.85
N GLU A 117 19.01 1.99 -17.78
CA GLU A 117 18.35 1.10 -18.75
C GLU A 117 17.67 -0.09 -18.06
N GLY A 118 18.30 -0.68 -17.04
CA GLY A 118 17.72 -1.74 -16.23
C GLY A 118 16.48 -1.30 -15.47
N LEU A 119 16.46 -0.07 -14.92
CA LEU A 119 15.28 0.53 -14.29
C LEU A 119 14.14 0.71 -15.30
N TYR A 120 14.45 1.21 -16.49
CA TYR A 120 13.45 1.38 -17.55
C TYR A 120 12.81 0.05 -17.96
N LYS A 121 13.61 -1.02 -18.05
CA LYS A 121 13.11 -2.37 -18.38
C LYS A 121 12.35 -3.05 -17.26
N HIS A 122 12.61 -2.66 -16.02
CA HIS A 122 11.88 -3.14 -14.85
C HIS A 122 10.48 -2.53 -14.81
#